data_d2fea83d1f7c04a39bb0b0a716247573
#
_entry.id   d2fea83d1f7c04a39bb0b0a716247573
#
_cell.length_a   1.000
_cell.length_b   1.000
_cell.length_c   1.000
_cell.angle_alpha   90.00
_cell.angle_beta   90.00
_cell.angle_gamma   90.00
#
_symmetry.space_group_name_H-M   'P 1'
#
loop_
_entity.id
_entity.type
_entity.pdbx_description
1 polymer ?
#
loop_
_entity_poly.entity_id
_entity_poly.type
_entity_poly.pdbx_seq_one_letter_code
_entity_poly.pdbx_strand_id
1 'polypeptide(L)'
;MKSKMLFATMLFFVSMAQAQVDPIIMTINGQPVTRSEFEYSYNKNNAEGVIDKKSVDEYVDLFINYKLKVVAAEAAHLDTLSSFKQEFATYRDQQIRPAIIGDADVEAEAKRLYEQARSRVDGMGGLVKPSHILIAIPQKASKVEERAAKLRADSIYSVLKRGEDFATLAKTYSKDPGSARNGGELPWIEKGQTLKEFDEKIFSMKKGEMSEPFLTAAGYHIVLLKDRRNFFPYDSLRAEILQFIDQRGLREEIINHKLDTLAKAAGNGTTPDDVL
;
A
#
# COMPACT_ATOMS: atom_id res chain seq x y z
N MET A 1 -66.32 -40.69 0.75
CA MET A 1 -65.43 -39.86 1.53
C MET A 1 -65.12 -38.59 0.78
N LYS A 2 -65.69 -37.45 1.24
CA LYS A 2 -65.61 -36.15 0.55
C LYS A 2 -64.36 -35.39 1.08
N SER A 3 -63.37 -35.17 0.21
CA SER A 3 -62.22 -34.35 0.50
C SER A 3 -62.59 -32.87 0.39
N LYS A 4 -62.45 -32.09 1.48
CA LYS A 4 -62.63 -30.66 1.49
C LYS A 4 -61.30 -29.98 1.15
N MET A 5 -61.24 -29.34 0.00
CA MET A 5 -60.14 -28.52 -0.46
C MET A 5 -60.27 -27.14 0.19
N LEU A 6 -59.33 -26.80 1.05
CA LEU A 6 -59.26 -25.50 1.74
C LEU A 6 -58.44 -24.54 0.85
N PHE A 7 -59.09 -23.54 0.24
CA PHE A 7 -58.41 -22.44 -0.46
C PHE A 7 -57.95 -21.40 0.58
N ALA A 8 -56.66 -21.30 0.82
CA ALA A 8 -56.06 -20.22 1.58
C ALA A 8 -55.79 -19.03 0.65
N THR A 9 -56.62 -18.00 0.76
CA THR A 9 -56.43 -16.72 0.05
C THR A 9 -55.35 -15.93 0.79
N MET A 10 -54.13 -15.86 0.22
CA MET A 10 -53.01 -15.08 0.73
C MET A 10 -53.21 -13.61 0.27
N LEU A 11 -53.69 -12.76 1.18
CA LEU A 11 -53.75 -11.32 0.94
C LEU A 11 -52.30 -10.76 0.96
N PHE A 12 -51.82 -10.40 -0.21
CA PHE A 12 -50.58 -9.60 -0.34
C PHE A 12 -50.91 -8.14 0.06
N PHE A 13 -50.51 -7.73 1.24
CA PHE A 13 -50.39 -6.31 1.59
C PHE A 13 -49.20 -5.72 0.86
N VAL A 14 -49.44 -5.07 -0.27
CA VAL A 14 -48.46 -4.17 -0.89
C VAL A 14 -48.47 -2.90 -0.05
N SER A 15 -47.53 -2.76 0.90
CA SER A 15 -47.25 -1.50 1.53
C SER A 15 -46.60 -0.58 0.50
N MET A 16 -47.40 0.29 -0.12
CA MET A 16 -46.88 1.44 -0.86
C MET A 16 -46.10 2.31 0.16
N ALA A 17 -44.78 2.25 0.11
CA ALA A 17 -43.97 3.28 0.73
C ALA A 17 -44.27 4.60 0.02
N GLN A 18 -45.14 5.42 0.62
CA GLN A 18 -45.34 6.80 0.17
C GLN A 18 -43.98 7.48 0.36
N ALA A 19 -43.30 7.88 -0.71
CA ALA A 19 -42.20 8.78 -0.67
C ALA A 19 -42.67 10.05 0.05
N GLN A 20 -42.18 10.28 1.26
CA GLN A 20 -42.56 11.45 2.05
C GLN A 20 -42.03 12.67 1.27
N VAL A 21 -42.93 13.46 0.71
CA VAL A 21 -42.58 14.67 -0.04
C VAL A 21 -41.90 15.61 0.93
N ASP A 22 -40.67 16.02 0.60
CA ASP A 22 -39.93 16.97 1.40
C ASP A 22 -40.62 18.33 1.39
N PRO A 23 -41.14 18.83 2.53
CA PRO A 23 -41.97 20.02 2.53
C PRO A 23 -41.20 21.27 2.20
N ILE A 24 -41.76 22.13 1.37
CA ILE A 24 -41.26 23.48 1.14
C ILE A 24 -41.56 24.30 2.38
N ILE A 25 -40.52 24.86 3.03
CA ILE A 25 -40.65 25.63 4.28
C ILE A 25 -40.54 27.13 4.05
N MET A 26 -39.93 27.56 2.96
CA MET A 26 -39.82 28.98 2.57
C MET A 26 -39.60 29.13 1.05
N THR A 27 -39.73 30.34 0.55
CA THR A 27 -39.40 30.71 -0.83
C THR A 27 -38.47 31.92 -0.82
N ILE A 28 -37.33 31.84 -1.49
CA ILE A 28 -36.34 32.89 -1.56
C ILE A 28 -36.14 33.26 -3.03
N ASN A 29 -36.41 34.52 -3.39
CA ASN A 29 -36.37 35.01 -4.79
C ASN A 29 -37.14 34.08 -5.76
N GLY A 30 -38.33 33.58 -5.36
CA GLY A 30 -39.14 32.69 -6.17
C GLY A 30 -38.68 31.23 -6.20
N GLN A 31 -37.56 30.89 -5.62
CA GLN A 31 -37.04 29.54 -5.54
C GLN A 31 -37.52 28.85 -4.24
N PRO A 32 -38.12 27.67 -4.32
CA PRO A 32 -38.54 26.93 -3.12
C PRO A 32 -37.32 26.40 -2.38
N VAL A 33 -37.39 26.45 -1.05
CA VAL A 33 -36.42 25.82 -0.15
C VAL A 33 -37.14 24.72 0.61
N THR A 34 -36.61 23.52 0.54
CA THR A 34 -37.18 22.39 1.26
C THR A 34 -36.67 22.32 2.70
N ARG A 35 -37.38 21.57 3.52
CA ARG A 35 -36.98 21.33 4.90
C ARG A 35 -35.62 20.63 4.97
N SER A 36 -35.38 19.62 4.17
CA SER A 36 -34.13 18.87 4.17
C SER A 36 -32.94 19.73 3.77
N GLU A 37 -33.10 20.65 2.82
CA GLU A 37 -32.06 21.60 2.41
C GLU A 37 -31.66 22.51 3.56
N PHE A 38 -32.65 23.07 4.26
CA PHE A 38 -32.40 23.94 5.40
C PHE A 38 -31.73 23.17 6.56
N GLU A 39 -32.32 21.99 6.91
CA GLU A 39 -31.78 21.13 7.99
C GLU A 39 -30.35 20.68 7.70
N TYR A 40 -30.03 20.32 6.46
CA TYR A 40 -28.68 19.97 6.07
C TYR A 40 -27.72 21.14 6.31
N SER A 41 -28.08 22.33 5.84
CA SER A 41 -27.26 23.52 5.99
C SER A 41 -27.10 23.92 7.45
N TYR A 42 -28.18 23.88 8.24
CA TYR A 42 -28.18 24.17 9.67
C TYR A 42 -27.26 23.19 10.43
N ASN A 43 -27.44 21.90 10.22
CA ASN A 43 -26.66 20.86 10.92
C ASN A 43 -25.19 20.92 10.56
N LYS A 44 -24.86 21.19 9.28
CA LYS A 44 -23.47 21.36 8.85
C LYS A 44 -22.78 22.51 9.59
N ASN A 45 -23.47 23.62 9.79
CA ASN A 45 -22.92 24.83 10.45
C ASN A 45 -23.02 24.78 11.99
N ASN A 46 -23.72 23.77 12.55
CA ASN A 46 -23.85 23.54 13.99
C ASN A 46 -23.33 22.16 14.41
N ALA A 47 -22.46 21.55 13.62
CA ALA A 47 -21.88 20.24 13.90
C ALA A 47 -21.08 20.21 15.19
N GLU A 48 -20.74 19.04 15.68
CA GLU A 48 -19.87 18.87 16.82
C GLU A 48 -18.51 19.54 16.58
N GLY A 49 -18.04 20.34 17.57
CA GLY A 49 -16.79 21.11 17.43
C GLY A 49 -16.97 22.55 16.93
N VAL A 50 -18.16 22.95 16.45
CA VAL A 50 -18.42 24.36 16.13
C VAL A 50 -18.55 25.16 17.43
N ILE A 51 -17.73 26.18 17.60
CA ILE A 51 -17.65 27.01 18.84
C ILE A 51 -18.84 27.93 18.94
N ASP A 52 -19.29 28.55 17.85
CA ASP A 52 -20.35 29.55 17.80
C ASP A 52 -21.62 28.97 17.14
N LYS A 53 -22.26 28.01 17.84
CA LYS A 53 -23.51 27.40 17.38
C LYS A 53 -24.64 28.41 17.41
N LYS A 54 -25.44 28.42 16.35
CA LYS A 54 -26.61 29.31 16.25
C LYS A 54 -27.90 28.57 16.58
N SER A 55 -28.84 29.25 17.20
CA SER A 55 -30.23 28.78 17.27
C SER A 55 -30.84 28.73 15.87
N VAL A 56 -31.96 28.01 15.72
CA VAL A 56 -32.66 27.94 14.42
C VAL A 56 -33.07 29.34 13.97
N ASP A 57 -33.59 30.18 14.86
CA ASP A 57 -34.05 31.52 14.54
C ASP A 57 -32.91 32.42 14.05
N GLU A 58 -31.75 32.39 14.73
CA GLU A 58 -30.57 33.15 14.32
C GLU A 58 -30.00 32.62 12.95
N TYR A 59 -30.15 31.31 12.73
CA TYR A 59 -29.62 30.72 11.49
C TYR A 59 -30.51 30.99 10.26
N VAL A 60 -31.81 31.21 10.43
CA VAL A 60 -32.74 31.53 9.34
C VAL A 60 -32.25 32.76 8.57
N ASP A 61 -31.92 33.85 9.26
CA ASP A 61 -31.45 35.07 8.61
C ASP A 61 -30.11 34.86 7.88
N LEU A 62 -29.21 34.09 8.47
CA LEU A 62 -27.94 33.74 7.84
C LEU A 62 -28.16 32.91 6.58
N PHE A 63 -29.07 31.93 6.64
CA PHE A 63 -29.42 31.06 5.51
C PHE A 63 -30.07 31.86 4.37
N ILE A 64 -31.03 32.73 4.68
CA ILE A 64 -31.66 33.62 3.67
C ILE A 64 -30.61 34.49 2.98
N ASN A 65 -29.74 35.15 3.76
CA ASN A 65 -28.66 35.96 3.22
C ASN A 65 -27.68 35.16 2.35
N TYR A 66 -27.38 33.91 2.74
CA TYR A 66 -26.57 33.01 1.94
C TYR A 66 -27.24 32.70 0.60
N LYS A 67 -28.50 32.30 0.60
CA LYS A 67 -29.27 31.98 -0.62
C LYS A 67 -29.39 33.20 -1.55
N LEU A 68 -29.63 34.39 -1.02
CA LEU A 68 -29.68 35.63 -1.81
C LEU A 68 -28.34 35.95 -2.47
N LYS A 69 -27.21 35.69 -1.77
CA LYS A 69 -25.87 35.87 -2.35
C LYS A 69 -25.63 34.89 -3.48
N VAL A 70 -26.07 33.61 -3.33
CA VAL A 70 -25.96 32.60 -4.41
C VAL A 70 -26.74 33.03 -5.62
N VAL A 71 -28.01 33.44 -5.47
CA VAL A 71 -28.84 33.95 -6.57
C VAL A 71 -28.21 35.17 -7.26
N ALA A 72 -27.66 36.11 -6.49
CA ALA A 72 -26.98 37.27 -7.05
C ALA A 72 -25.71 36.90 -7.84
N ALA A 73 -24.94 35.92 -7.35
CA ALA A 73 -23.76 35.39 -8.02
C ALA A 73 -24.10 34.69 -9.35
N GLU A 74 -25.15 33.86 -9.36
CA GLU A 74 -25.66 33.21 -10.55
C GLU A 74 -26.18 34.26 -11.59
N ALA A 75 -26.93 35.25 -11.14
CA ALA A 75 -27.39 36.34 -12.00
C ALA A 75 -26.26 37.16 -12.60
N ALA A 76 -25.15 37.27 -11.89
CA ALA A 76 -23.91 37.90 -12.36
C ALA A 76 -22.98 36.95 -13.15
N HIS A 77 -23.40 35.72 -13.40
CA HIS A 77 -22.65 34.66 -14.09
C HIS A 77 -21.25 34.40 -13.49
N LEU A 78 -21.11 34.54 -12.17
CA LEU A 78 -19.83 34.28 -11.47
C LEU A 78 -19.46 32.82 -11.49
N ASP A 79 -20.44 31.94 -11.53
CA ASP A 79 -20.32 30.46 -11.66
C ASP A 79 -19.71 30.04 -13.02
N THR A 80 -19.78 30.91 -14.03
CA THR A 80 -19.21 30.63 -15.36
C THR A 80 -17.76 31.05 -15.52
N LEU A 81 -17.21 31.81 -14.57
CA LEU A 81 -15.83 32.30 -14.59
C LEU A 81 -14.84 31.12 -14.52
N SER A 82 -13.78 31.17 -15.33
CA SER A 82 -12.74 30.13 -15.34
C SER A 82 -12.09 29.94 -13.97
N SER A 83 -11.87 31.03 -13.23
CA SER A 83 -11.32 30.97 -11.86
C SER A 83 -12.23 30.24 -10.91
N PHE A 84 -13.55 30.50 -10.95
CA PHE A 84 -14.54 29.80 -10.14
C PHE A 84 -14.57 28.30 -10.47
N LYS A 85 -14.59 27.96 -11.77
CA LYS A 85 -14.62 26.55 -12.21
C LYS A 85 -13.37 25.79 -11.77
N GLN A 86 -12.19 26.40 -11.85
CA GLN A 86 -10.94 25.81 -11.39
C GLN A 86 -10.93 25.58 -9.86
N GLU A 87 -11.35 26.60 -9.12
CA GLU A 87 -11.44 26.51 -7.67
C GLU A 87 -12.46 25.46 -7.23
N PHE A 88 -13.65 25.48 -7.84
CA PHE A 88 -14.71 24.49 -7.57
C PHE A 88 -14.24 23.07 -7.89
N ALA A 89 -13.58 22.86 -9.05
CA ALA A 89 -13.02 21.55 -9.39
C ALA A 89 -12.00 21.08 -8.34
N THR A 90 -11.14 21.97 -7.87
CA THR A 90 -10.16 21.65 -6.82
C THR A 90 -10.85 21.18 -5.53
N TYR A 91 -11.86 21.92 -5.04
CA TYR A 91 -12.60 21.54 -3.83
C TYR A 91 -13.42 20.27 -4.03
N ARG A 92 -14.07 20.12 -5.18
CA ARG A 92 -14.81 18.92 -5.54
C ARG A 92 -13.88 17.71 -5.49
N ASP A 93 -12.75 17.79 -6.14
CA ASP A 93 -11.80 16.69 -6.26
C ASP A 93 -11.21 16.30 -4.89
N GLN A 94 -10.88 17.28 -4.06
CA GLN A 94 -10.44 17.01 -2.68
C GLN A 94 -11.48 16.23 -1.86
N GLN A 95 -12.77 16.41 -2.14
CA GLN A 95 -13.84 15.70 -1.41
C GLN A 95 -14.19 14.35 -2.04
N ILE A 96 -14.18 14.26 -3.37
CA ILE A 96 -14.65 13.07 -4.09
C ILE A 96 -13.52 12.06 -4.28
N ARG A 97 -12.31 12.47 -4.65
CA ARG A 97 -11.22 11.56 -4.98
C ARG A 97 -10.92 10.54 -3.86
N PRO A 98 -10.82 10.92 -2.58
CA PRO A 98 -10.60 9.93 -1.52
C PRO A 98 -11.72 8.89 -1.38
N ALA A 99 -12.96 9.23 -1.81
CA ALA A 99 -14.10 8.35 -1.73
C ALA A 99 -14.25 7.41 -2.94
N ILE A 100 -13.47 7.62 -4.02
CA ILE A 100 -13.50 6.79 -5.22
C ILE A 100 -13.00 5.38 -4.94
N ILE A 101 -12.00 5.24 -4.06
CA ILE A 101 -11.43 3.96 -3.67
C ILE A 101 -11.79 3.59 -2.24
N GLY A 102 -12.06 2.31 -2.02
CA GLY A 102 -12.24 1.73 -0.69
C GLY A 102 -11.10 0.80 -0.32
N ASP A 103 -11.18 0.22 0.88
CA ASP A 103 -10.19 -0.74 1.37
C ASP A 103 -9.99 -1.94 0.42
N ALA A 104 -11.05 -2.35 -0.28
CA ALA A 104 -10.98 -3.45 -1.25
C ALA A 104 -10.09 -3.11 -2.46
N ASP A 105 -10.09 -1.85 -2.93
CA ASP A 105 -9.27 -1.41 -4.05
C ASP A 105 -7.78 -1.37 -3.64
N VAL A 106 -7.51 -0.86 -2.44
CA VAL A 106 -6.15 -0.82 -1.85
C VAL A 106 -5.62 -2.23 -1.60
N GLU A 107 -6.47 -3.13 -1.09
CA GLU A 107 -6.13 -4.54 -0.87
C GLU A 107 -5.84 -5.28 -2.18
N ALA A 108 -6.60 -4.98 -3.24
CA ALA A 108 -6.35 -5.55 -4.57
C ALA A 108 -4.98 -5.13 -5.11
N GLU A 109 -4.63 -3.85 -4.96
CA GLU A 109 -3.31 -3.34 -5.35
C GLU A 109 -2.19 -3.96 -4.49
N ALA A 110 -2.40 -4.09 -3.18
CA ALA A 110 -1.44 -4.73 -2.29
C ALA A 110 -1.16 -6.18 -2.72
N LYS A 111 -2.19 -6.94 -3.08
CA LYS A 111 -2.04 -8.30 -3.62
C LYS A 111 -1.32 -8.31 -4.96
N ARG A 112 -1.61 -7.36 -5.85
CA ARG A 112 -0.93 -7.24 -7.14
C ARG A 112 0.57 -7.00 -6.97
N LEU A 113 0.95 -6.07 -6.09
CA LEU A 113 2.36 -5.78 -5.77
C LEU A 113 3.06 -7.00 -5.16
N TYR A 114 2.38 -7.68 -4.24
CA TYR A 114 2.86 -8.91 -3.65
C TYR A 114 3.14 -9.99 -4.70
N GLU A 115 2.17 -10.27 -5.59
CA GLU A 115 2.33 -11.32 -6.61
C GLU A 115 3.45 -10.98 -7.61
N GLN A 116 3.64 -9.70 -7.93
CA GLN A 116 4.78 -9.28 -8.75
C GLN A 116 6.12 -9.54 -8.04
N ALA A 117 6.24 -9.17 -6.76
CA ALA A 117 7.44 -9.41 -5.97
C ALA A 117 7.70 -10.92 -5.80
N ARG A 118 6.66 -11.68 -5.45
CA ARG A 118 6.73 -13.14 -5.30
C ARG A 118 7.19 -13.82 -6.58
N SER A 119 6.56 -13.51 -7.70
CA SER A 119 6.90 -14.12 -9.00
C SER A 119 8.35 -13.82 -9.40
N ARG A 120 8.82 -12.59 -9.16
CA ARG A 120 10.20 -12.19 -9.39
C ARG A 120 11.17 -12.98 -8.52
N VAL A 121 10.92 -13.00 -7.21
CA VAL A 121 11.83 -13.63 -6.24
C VAL A 121 11.85 -15.15 -6.42
N ASP A 122 10.68 -15.78 -6.51
CA ASP A 122 10.58 -17.24 -6.67
C ASP A 122 11.16 -17.69 -8.03
N GLY A 123 10.94 -16.90 -9.09
CA GLY A 123 11.51 -17.14 -10.42
C GLY A 123 13.05 -17.05 -10.46
N MET A 124 13.66 -16.33 -9.52
CA MET A 124 15.11 -16.22 -9.37
C MET A 124 15.70 -17.25 -8.39
N GLY A 125 14.90 -18.15 -7.82
CA GLY A 125 15.37 -19.21 -6.92
C GLY A 125 15.00 -18.98 -5.44
N GLY A 126 14.09 -18.02 -5.18
CA GLY A 126 13.55 -17.74 -3.84
C GLY A 126 14.50 -16.91 -2.98
N LEU A 127 14.40 -17.11 -1.68
CA LEU A 127 15.21 -16.46 -0.65
C LEU A 127 16.19 -17.45 -0.04
N VAL A 128 17.38 -16.97 0.28
CA VAL A 128 18.40 -17.74 0.98
C VAL A 128 18.83 -17.03 2.26
N LYS A 129 19.11 -17.80 3.32
CA LYS A 129 19.60 -17.30 4.61
C LYS A 129 20.98 -17.88 4.91
N PRO A 130 22.07 -17.23 4.49
CA PRO A 130 23.42 -17.69 4.74
C PRO A 130 23.97 -17.17 6.07
N SER A 131 24.99 -17.88 6.60
CA SER A 131 25.98 -17.32 7.50
C SER A 131 27.32 -17.32 6.78
N HIS A 132 28.16 -16.34 7.01
CA HIS A 132 29.49 -16.28 6.38
C HIS A 132 30.63 -15.84 7.31
N ILE A 133 31.82 -16.25 6.93
CA ILE A 133 33.08 -15.80 7.51
C ILE A 133 33.85 -15.08 6.40
N LEU A 134 34.16 -13.81 6.61
CA LEU A 134 34.95 -13.00 5.68
C LEU A 134 36.39 -12.88 6.18
N ILE A 135 37.33 -13.31 5.38
CA ILE A 135 38.75 -12.99 5.53
C ILE A 135 39.06 -11.87 4.54
N ALA A 136 39.00 -10.65 5.03
CA ALA A 136 39.12 -9.46 4.18
C ALA A 136 40.49 -9.36 3.53
N ILE A 137 40.54 -8.87 2.30
CA ILE A 137 41.74 -8.54 1.54
C ILE A 137 41.67 -7.06 1.18
N PRO A 138 42.65 -6.22 1.53
CA PRO A 138 42.69 -4.83 1.10
C PRO A 138 42.71 -4.70 -0.43
N GLN A 139 42.03 -3.66 -0.98
CA GLN A 139 41.95 -3.45 -2.43
C GLN A 139 43.32 -3.38 -3.16
N LYS A 140 44.36 -2.99 -2.45
CA LYS A 140 45.72 -2.90 -2.97
C LYS A 140 46.67 -3.92 -2.32
N ALA A 141 46.13 -5.07 -1.94
CA ALA A 141 46.91 -6.13 -1.32
C ALA A 141 48.01 -6.67 -2.27
N SER A 142 49.17 -6.96 -1.70
CA SER A 142 50.24 -7.67 -2.39
C SER A 142 49.86 -9.14 -2.61
N LYS A 143 50.53 -9.79 -3.53
CA LYS A 143 50.39 -11.24 -3.76
C LYS A 143 50.68 -12.08 -2.49
N VAL A 144 51.52 -11.59 -1.61
CA VAL A 144 51.86 -12.24 -0.34
C VAL A 144 50.66 -12.17 0.62
N GLU A 145 50.00 -11.00 0.71
CA GLU A 145 48.82 -10.79 1.56
C GLU A 145 47.62 -11.60 1.04
N GLU A 146 47.40 -11.64 -0.29
CA GLU A 146 46.36 -12.48 -0.90
C GLU A 146 46.56 -13.96 -0.55
N ARG A 147 47.83 -14.46 -0.67
CA ARG A 147 48.16 -15.85 -0.33
C ARG A 147 47.97 -16.12 1.16
N ALA A 148 48.37 -15.19 2.02
CA ALA A 148 48.17 -15.33 3.48
C ALA A 148 46.68 -15.39 3.85
N ALA A 149 45.86 -14.55 3.22
CA ALA A 149 44.38 -14.57 3.41
C ALA A 149 43.79 -15.90 2.97
N LYS A 150 44.22 -16.44 1.81
CA LYS A 150 43.77 -17.74 1.33
C LYS A 150 44.15 -18.87 2.33
N LEU A 151 45.41 -18.93 2.76
CA LEU A 151 45.86 -19.95 3.72
C LEU A 151 45.09 -19.87 5.03
N ARG A 152 44.74 -18.65 5.48
CA ARG A 152 43.89 -18.47 6.67
C ARG A 152 42.47 -18.97 6.46
N ALA A 153 41.86 -18.68 5.32
CA ALA A 153 40.52 -19.19 4.97
C ALA A 153 40.51 -20.72 4.88
N ASP A 154 41.52 -21.32 4.22
CA ASP A 154 41.67 -22.78 4.10
C ASP A 154 41.83 -23.43 5.50
N SER A 155 42.62 -22.80 6.40
CA SER A 155 42.80 -23.26 7.78
C SER A 155 41.46 -23.27 8.55
N ILE A 156 40.70 -22.17 8.49
CA ILE A 156 39.39 -22.05 9.15
C ILE A 156 38.43 -23.08 8.58
N TYR A 157 38.39 -23.23 7.27
CA TYR A 157 37.55 -24.24 6.61
C TYR A 157 37.91 -25.66 7.08
N SER A 158 39.20 -25.95 7.22
CA SER A 158 39.63 -27.27 7.72
C SER A 158 39.19 -27.53 9.18
N VAL A 159 39.15 -26.49 10.01
CA VAL A 159 38.66 -26.54 11.39
C VAL A 159 37.15 -26.78 11.40
N LEU A 160 36.38 -26.06 10.56
CA LEU A 160 34.94 -26.26 10.38
C LEU A 160 34.60 -27.70 9.92
N LYS A 161 35.39 -28.24 9.00
CA LYS A 161 35.23 -29.66 8.57
C LYS A 161 35.44 -30.70 9.67
N ARG A 162 36.16 -30.34 10.72
CA ARG A 162 36.35 -31.19 11.91
C ARG A 162 35.22 -31.05 12.93
N GLY A 163 34.22 -30.19 12.67
CA GLY A 163 32.99 -30.05 13.47
C GLY A 163 32.99 -28.89 14.44
N GLU A 164 33.98 -28.00 14.36
CA GLU A 164 33.92 -26.74 15.14
C GLU A 164 32.69 -25.90 14.75
N ASP A 165 32.19 -25.16 15.75
CA ASP A 165 31.02 -24.34 15.56
C ASP A 165 31.27 -23.14 14.65
N PHE A 166 30.46 -23.03 13.58
CA PHE A 166 30.56 -21.97 12.59
C PHE A 166 30.43 -20.57 13.19
N ALA A 167 29.45 -20.37 14.09
CA ALA A 167 29.19 -19.08 14.71
C ALA A 167 30.35 -18.63 15.60
N THR A 168 30.97 -19.54 16.30
CA THR A 168 32.15 -19.29 17.13
C THR A 168 33.34 -18.83 16.28
N LEU A 169 33.58 -19.53 15.17
CA LEU A 169 34.67 -19.15 14.26
C LEU A 169 34.37 -17.84 13.52
N ALA A 170 33.12 -17.58 13.17
CA ALA A 170 32.72 -16.30 12.59
C ALA A 170 32.95 -15.14 13.55
N LYS A 171 32.58 -15.27 14.82
CA LYS A 171 32.84 -14.26 15.85
C LYS A 171 34.33 -13.98 16.04
N THR A 172 35.15 -15.01 15.91
CA THR A 172 36.61 -14.93 16.16
C THR A 172 37.36 -14.38 14.95
N TYR A 173 36.99 -14.80 13.76
CA TYR A 173 37.85 -14.59 12.57
C TYR A 173 37.20 -13.71 11.49
N SER A 174 35.88 -13.60 11.44
CA SER A 174 35.23 -12.81 10.39
C SER A 174 35.57 -11.32 10.52
N LYS A 175 35.86 -10.72 9.38
CA LYS A 175 36.09 -9.28 9.25
C LYS A 175 34.86 -8.53 8.69
N ASP A 176 33.71 -9.20 8.58
CA ASP A 176 32.45 -8.54 8.26
C ASP A 176 31.88 -7.84 9.51
N PRO A 177 31.86 -6.48 9.53
CA PRO A 177 31.39 -5.75 10.71
C PRO A 177 29.89 -5.92 10.97
N GLY A 178 29.12 -6.27 9.93
CA GLY A 178 27.67 -6.40 10.00
C GLY A 178 27.22 -7.70 10.66
N SER A 179 27.95 -8.80 10.44
CA SER A 179 27.51 -10.13 10.86
C SER A 179 28.44 -10.87 11.81
N ALA A 180 29.73 -10.50 11.87
CA ALA A 180 30.71 -11.24 12.66
C ALA A 180 30.29 -11.47 14.13
N ARG A 181 29.77 -10.42 14.79
CA ARG A 181 29.31 -10.47 16.19
C ARG A 181 28.12 -11.37 16.39
N ASN A 182 27.31 -11.55 15.34
CA ASN A 182 26.14 -12.43 15.31
C ASN A 182 26.44 -13.80 14.69
N GLY A 183 27.67 -14.28 14.81
CA GLY A 183 28.04 -15.61 14.28
C GLY A 183 28.04 -15.68 12.75
N GLY A 184 28.19 -14.56 12.08
CA GLY A 184 28.22 -14.48 10.63
C GLY A 184 26.84 -14.52 9.96
N GLU A 185 25.74 -14.52 10.73
CA GLU A 185 24.39 -14.60 10.17
C GLU A 185 24.03 -13.35 9.35
N LEU A 186 23.52 -13.60 8.14
CA LEU A 186 22.96 -12.59 7.26
C LEU A 186 21.43 -12.69 7.24
N PRO A 187 20.73 -11.61 6.89
CA PRO A 187 19.28 -11.64 6.68
C PRO A 187 18.92 -12.56 5.52
N TRP A 188 17.64 -12.73 5.25
CA TRP A 188 17.17 -13.33 4.01
C TRP A 188 17.60 -12.48 2.83
N ILE A 189 18.19 -13.11 1.82
CA ILE A 189 18.78 -12.47 0.64
C ILE A 189 18.00 -12.91 -0.60
N GLU A 190 17.65 -11.94 -1.43
CA GLU A 190 17.17 -12.14 -2.79
C GLU A 190 18.36 -12.19 -3.75
N LYS A 191 18.21 -12.90 -4.86
CA LYS A 191 19.24 -12.94 -5.90
C LYS A 191 19.51 -11.54 -6.47
N GLY A 192 20.78 -11.20 -6.57
CA GLY A 192 21.26 -9.89 -7.05
C GLY A 192 21.46 -8.84 -5.97
N GLN A 193 21.26 -9.15 -4.68
CA GLN A 193 21.46 -8.20 -3.57
C GLN A 193 22.91 -8.16 -3.04
N THR A 194 23.77 -9.06 -3.49
CA THR A 194 25.14 -9.18 -3.00
C THR A 194 26.15 -9.13 -4.13
N LEU A 195 27.46 -9.21 -3.78
CA LEU A 195 28.52 -9.31 -4.78
C LEU A 195 28.26 -10.52 -5.67
N LYS A 196 28.53 -10.40 -6.97
CA LYS A 196 28.21 -11.40 -7.98
C LYS A 196 28.68 -12.80 -7.61
N GLU A 197 29.94 -12.93 -7.22
CA GLU A 197 30.55 -14.23 -6.88
C GLU A 197 29.93 -14.83 -5.61
N PHE A 198 29.57 -13.97 -4.65
CA PHE A 198 28.90 -14.37 -3.43
C PHE A 198 27.46 -14.82 -3.71
N ASP A 199 26.75 -14.04 -4.51
CA ASP A 199 25.38 -14.30 -4.96
C ASP A 199 25.29 -15.64 -5.69
N GLU A 200 26.11 -15.83 -6.73
CA GLU A 200 26.17 -17.08 -7.50
C GLU A 200 26.45 -18.28 -6.60
N LYS A 201 27.34 -18.13 -5.62
CA LYS A 201 27.69 -19.21 -4.69
C LYS A 201 26.51 -19.58 -3.79
N ILE A 202 25.92 -18.61 -3.07
CA ILE A 202 24.86 -18.91 -2.10
C ILE A 202 23.59 -19.46 -2.76
N PHE A 203 23.27 -19.00 -3.99
CA PHE A 203 22.10 -19.50 -4.72
C PHE A 203 22.33 -20.88 -5.35
N SER A 204 23.56 -21.32 -5.56
CA SER A 204 23.90 -22.69 -6.01
C SER A 204 23.89 -23.72 -4.89
N MET A 205 23.95 -23.31 -3.61
CA MET A 205 24.07 -24.20 -2.45
C MET A 205 22.73 -24.77 -2.01
N LYS A 206 22.77 -25.94 -1.36
CA LYS A 206 21.65 -26.55 -0.69
C LYS A 206 21.60 -26.13 0.79
N LYS A 207 20.43 -26.17 1.39
CA LYS A 207 20.28 -25.96 2.85
C LYS A 207 21.17 -26.91 3.62
N GLY A 208 21.92 -26.38 4.58
CA GLY A 208 22.89 -27.08 5.41
C GLY A 208 24.27 -27.28 4.77
N GLU A 209 24.44 -26.89 3.50
CA GLU A 209 25.71 -26.99 2.81
C GLU A 209 26.69 -25.90 3.26
N MET A 210 27.95 -26.25 3.37
CA MET A 210 29.07 -25.35 3.65
C MET A 210 29.93 -25.23 2.38
N SER A 211 30.24 -24.00 1.96
CA SER A 211 31.12 -23.76 0.83
C SER A 211 32.59 -24.00 1.18
N GLU A 212 33.40 -24.38 0.20
CA GLU A 212 34.82 -24.12 0.26
C GLU A 212 35.11 -22.62 0.24
N PRO A 213 36.28 -22.19 0.71
CA PRO A 213 36.72 -20.80 0.60
C PRO A 213 36.70 -20.33 -0.87
N PHE A 214 36.03 -19.21 -1.15
CA PHE A 214 35.97 -18.60 -2.48
C PHE A 214 36.23 -17.10 -2.40
N LEU A 215 36.74 -16.55 -3.47
CA LEU A 215 37.20 -15.15 -3.55
C LEU A 215 36.10 -14.24 -4.08
N THR A 216 35.98 -13.05 -3.48
CA THR A 216 35.23 -11.91 -4.02
C THR A 216 36.11 -10.65 -3.95
N ALA A 217 35.58 -9.52 -4.39
CA ALA A 217 36.27 -8.23 -4.25
C ALA A 217 36.52 -7.83 -2.77
N ALA A 218 35.80 -8.38 -1.80
CA ALA A 218 35.96 -8.12 -0.37
C ALA A 218 37.01 -9.03 0.29
N GLY A 219 37.36 -10.16 -0.30
CA GLY A 219 38.25 -11.16 0.25
C GLY A 219 37.72 -12.59 0.10
N TYR A 220 38.27 -13.52 0.89
CA TYR A 220 37.80 -14.90 0.92
C TYR A 220 36.62 -15.07 1.84
N HIS A 221 35.62 -15.78 1.35
CA HIS A 221 34.42 -16.12 2.10
C HIS A 221 34.33 -17.63 2.31
N ILE A 222 33.85 -18.02 3.49
CA ILE A 222 33.31 -19.36 3.77
C ILE A 222 31.85 -19.16 4.15
N VAL A 223 30.94 -19.87 3.51
CA VAL A 223 29.49 -19.74 3.71
C VAL A 223 28.88 -21.05 4.21
N LEU A 224 27.99 -20.94 5.17
CA LEU A 224 27.08 -22.00 5.55
C LEU A 224 25.65 -21.56 5.20
N LEU A 225 24.99 -22.25 4.27
CA LEU A 225 23.62 -21.95 3.92
C LEU A 225 22.67 -22.50 4.98
N LYS A 226 22.19 -21.62 5.87
CA LYS A 226 21.31 -22.00 6.98
C LYS A 226 19.93 -22.44 6.52
N ASP A 227 19.35 -21.69 5.59
CA ASP A 227 18.01 -21.97 5.10
C ASP A 227 17.77 -21.41 3.69
N ARG A 228 16.74 -21.93 3.03
CA ARG A 228 16.20 -21.34 1.79
C ARG A 228 14.70 -21.60 1.70
N ARG A 229 13.98 -20.69 1.07
CA ARG A 229 12.53 -20.73 0.96
C ARG A 229 12.05 -19.94 -0.24
N ASN A 230 10.81 -20.12 -0.59
CA ASN A 230 10.07 -19.21 -1.46
C ASN A 230 9.80 -17.88 -0.74
N PHE A 231 9.32 -16.91 -1.49
CA PHE A 231 8.95 -15.60 -0.96
C PHE A 231 8.00 -15.74 0.25
N PHE A 232 8.02 -14.77 1.15
CA PHE A 232 7.19 -14.80 2.35
C PHE A 232 5.71 -14.82 2.01
N PRO A 233 4.83 -15.45 2.83
CA PRO A 233 3.38 -15.41 2.61
C PRO A 233 2.82 -13.99 2.68
N TYR A 234 1.77 -13.72 1.90
CA TYR A 234 1.11 -12.42 1.85
C TYR A 234 0.76 -11.86 3.22
N ASP A 235 0.15 -12.68 4.08
CA ASP A 235 -0.32 -12.25 5.40
C ASP A 235 0.81 -11.73 6.29
N SER A 236 2.02 -12.23 6.13
CA SER A 236 3.19 -11.76 6.88
C SER A 236 3.75 -10.42 6.37
N LEU A 237 3.48 -10.05 5.12
CA LEU A 237 3.97 -8.84 4.48
C LEU A 237 2.89 -7.78 4.26
N ARG A 238 1.62 -8.15 4.46
CA ARG A 238 0.47 -7.29 4.16
C ARG A 238 0.58 -5.90 4.79
N ALA A 239 0.92 -5.83 6.07
CA ALA A 239 1.03 -4.55 6.77
C ALA A 239 2.13 -3.65 6.17
N GLU A 240 3.29 -4.24 5.82
CA GLU A 240 4.41 -3.52 5.20
C GLU A 240 4.05 -3.05 3.79
N ILE A 241 3.33 -3.86 3.02
CA ILE A 241 2.88 -3.51 1.66
C ILE A 241 1.87 -2.36 1.71
N LEU A 242 0.91 -2.39 2.64
CA LEU A 242 -0.05 -1.30 2.82
C LEU A 242 0.66 0.00 3.23
N GLN A 243 1.61 -0.09 4.15
CA GLN A 243 2.44 1.05 4.53
C GLN A 243 3.26 1.59 3.34
N PHE A 244 3.79 0.71 2.50
CA PHE A 244 4.51 1.09 1.29
C PHE A 244 3.60 1.84 0.30
N ILE A 245 2.35 1.37 0.09
CA ILE A 245 1.35 2.05 -0.74
C ILE A 245 1.13 3.48 -0.25
N ASP A 246 0.95 3.66 1.07
CA ASP A 246 0.72 4.97 1.66
C ASP A 246 1.95 5.88 1.55
N GLN A 247 3.14 5.38 1.91
CA GLN A 247 4.38 6.15 1.86
C GLN A 247 4.79 6.57 0.46
N ARG A 248 4.44 5.79 -0.56
CA ARG A 248 4.73 6.09 -1.97
C ARG A 248 3.63 6.88 -2.67
N GLY A 249 2.53 7.17 -1.98
CA GLY A 249 1.40 7.88 -2.56
C GLY A 249 0.65 7.10 -3.64
N LEU A 250 0.76 5.76 -3.64
CA LEU A 250 0.16 4.92 -4.69
C LEU A 250 -1.37 4.92 -4.67
N ARG A 251 -2.01 5.45 -3.59
CA ARG A 251 -3.47 5.62 -3.57
C ARG A 251 -3.96 6.47 -4.73
N GLU A 252 -3.22 7.49 -5.13
CA GLU A 252 -3.56 8.35 -6.25
C GLU A 252 -3.52 7.59 -7.59
N GLU A 253 -2.54 6.69 -7.75
CA GLU A 253 -2.48 5.81 -8.92
C GLU A 253 -3.67 4.84 -8.97
N ILE A 254 -4.09 4.31 -7.82
CA ILE A 254 -5.27 3.43 -7.71
C ILE A 254 -6.54 4.20 -8.11
N ILE A 255 -6.69 5.45 -7.64
CA ILE A 255 -7.81 6.32 -7.99
C ILE A 255 -7.86 6.52 -9.51
N ASN A 256 -6.75 6.95 -10.10
CA ASN A 256 -6.66 7.21 -11.54
C ASN A 256 -6.98 5.95 -12.36
N HIS A 257 -6.43 4.81 -12.00
CA HIS A 257 -6.72 3.54 -12.67
C HIS A 257 -8.21 3.17 -12.58
N LYS A 258 -8.86 3.41 -11.44
CA LYS A 258 -10.29 3.16 -11.25
C LYS A 258 -11.14 4.10 -12.09
N LEU A 259 -10.79 5.39 -12.14
CA LEU A 259 -11.45 6.38 -13.00
C LEU A 259 -11.33 6.03 -14.48
N ASP A 260 -10.14 5.65 -14.95
CA ASP A 260 -9.94 5.18 -16.32
C ASP A 260 -10.81 3.97 -16.66
N THR A 261 -10.94 3.05 -15.71
CA THR A 261 -11.77 1.86 -15.88
C THR A 261 -13.25 2.23 -15.98
N LEU A 262 -13.72 3.14 -15.13
CA LEU A 262 -15.09 3.64 -15.15
C LEU A 262 -15.39 4.42 -16.44
N ALA A 263 -14.48 5.29 -16.89
CA ALA A 263 -14.61 6.04 -18.13
C ALA A 263 -14.71 5.12 -19.36
N LYS A 264 -13.86 4.09 -19.42
CA LYS A 264 -13.93 3.06 -20.49
C LYS A 264 -15.25 2.29 -20.46
N ALA A 265 -15.73 1.93 -19.27
CA ALA A 265 -17.01 1.23 -19.11
C ALA A 265 -18.20 2.10 -19.50
N ALA A 266 -18.14 3.41 -19.27
CA ALA A 266 -19.17 4.35 -19.68
C ALA A 266 -19.21 4.58 -21.22
N GLY A 267 -18.25 4.09 -21.98
CA GLY A 267 -18.23 4.17 -23.44
C GLY A 267 -17.94 5.56 -24.01
N ASN A 268 -17.52 6.51 -23.17
CA ASN A 268 -17.45 7.91 -23.55
C ASN A 268 -16.09 8.33 -24.14
N GLY A 269 -15.07 7.50 -24.13
CA GLY A 269 -13.72 7.89 -24.60
C GLY A 269 -13.16 9.16 -23.92
N THR A 270 -13.81 9.64 -22.87
CA THR A 270 -13.47 10.82 -22.07
C THR A 270 -12.36 10.50 -21.10
N THR A 271 -11.50 11.47 -20.84
CA THR A 271 -10.45 11.34 -19.82
C THR A 271 -11.07 11.38 -18.41
N PRO A 272 -10.36 10.92 -17.37
CA PRO A 272 -10.84 11.02 -15.99
C PRO A 272 -11.26 12.43 -15.58
N ASP A 273 -10.60 13.46 -16.12
CA ASP A 273 -10.91 14.86 -15.85
C ASP A 273 -12.24 15.32 -16.49
N ASP A 274 -12.71 14.62 -17.52
CA ASP A 274 -13.99 14.92 -18.17
C ASP A 274 -15.18 14.23 -17.48
N VAL A 275 -14.92 13.25 -16.62
CA VAL A 275 -15.94 12.45 -15.91
C VAL A 275 -16.20 12.99 -14.50
N LEU A 276 -15.28 13.75 -13.94
CA LEU A 276 -15.39 14.40 -12.64
C LEU A 276 -15.89 15.84 -12.82
#